data_190a30f1868977db98f05f543b159d1c
#
_entry.id   190a30f1868977db98f05f543b159d1c
#
_cell.length_a   1.000
_cell.length_b   1.000
_cell.length_c   1.000
_cell.angle_alpha   90.00
_cell.angle_beta   90.00
_cell.angle_gamma   90.00
#
_symmetry.space_group_name_H-M   'P 1'
#
loop_
_entity.id
_entity.type
_entity.pdbx_description
1 polymer ?
#
loop_
_entity_poly.entity_id
_entity_poly.type
_entity_poly.pdbx_seq_one_letter_code
_entity_poly.pdbx_strand_id
1 'polypeptide(L)'
;MASSEGNFRRGPYFDGTNFASWKHKMKMHILGHNPAAWGIICVGMQGEFFEEGKVPDREATTDELRMLQNNAQVCDILFNALCPEEFNKISRLENAKEIWDTLVEMHEGTESIKESKLDVLQSQLDKFKNEGW
;
A
#
# COMPACT_ATOMS: atom_id res chain seq x y z
N MET A 1 -14.42 21.92 -14.14
CA MET A 1 -14.19 22.06 -12.73
C MET A 1 -13.00 21.28 -12.24
N ALA A 2 -12.04 21.99 -11.76
CA ALA A 2 -10.77 21.41 -11.32
C ALA A 2 -10.93 20.45 -10.15
N SER A 3 -11.97 20.61 -9.34
CA SER A 3 -12.18 19.84 -8.14
C SER A 3 -12.45 18.35 -8.38
N SER A 4 -13.16 18.01 -9.46
CA SER A 4 -13.50 16.63 -9.76
C SER A 4 -12.25 15.85 -10.19
N GLU A 5 -11.41 16.46 -10.99
CA GLU A 5 -10.16 15.86 -11.43
C GLU A 5 -9.15 15.75 -10.28
N GLY A 6 -9.08 16.77 -9.42
CA GLY A 6 -8.23 16.75 -8.24
C GLY A 6 -8.63 15.67 -7.26
N ASN A 7 -9.94 15.49 -7.03
CA ASN A 7 -10.45 14.44 -6.15
C ASN A 7 -10.14 13.05 -6.70
N PHE A 8 -10.23 12.86 -8.01
CA PHE A 8 -9.92 11.62 -8.67
C PHE A 8 -8.46 11.20 -8.44
N ARG A 9 -7.52 12.17 -8.53
CA ARG A 9 -6.09 11.92 -8.34
C ARG A 9 -5.71 11.68 -6.90
N ARG A 10 -6.36 12.41 -5.98
CA ARG A 10 -6.01 12.38 -4.56
C ARG A 10 -6.59 11.19 -3.82
N GLY A 11 -7.70 10.67 -4.33
CA GLY A 11 -8.45 9.65 -3.64
C GLY A 11 -9.18 10.20 -2.41
N PRO A 12 -9.74 9.31 -1.59
CA PRO A 12 -10.48 9.72 -0.39
C PRO A 12 -9.55 10.36 0.63
N TYR A 13 -10.01 11.44 1.25
CA TYR A 13 -9.24 12.19 2.24
C TYR A 13 -9.42 11.59 3.63
N PHE A 14 -8.32 11.49 4.37
CA PHE A 14 -8.32 10.99 5.74
C PHE A 14 -8.03 12.13 6.72
N ASP A 15 -8.98 12.42 7.58
CA ASP A 15 -8.89 13.50 8.57
C ASP A 15 -8.49 13.00 9.98
N GLY A 16 -8.13 11.73 10.10
CA GLY A 16 -7.78 11.12 11.38
C GLY A 16 -8.93 10.37 12.04
N THR A 17 -10.14 10.47 11.51
CA THR A 17 -11.30 9.79 12.05
C THR A 17 -11.85 8.77 11.06
N ASN A 18 -12.56 7.77 11.57
CA ASN A 18 -13.24 6.76 10.77
C ASN A 18 -12.28 6.05 9.81
N PHE A 19 -11.19 5.56 10.36
CA PHE A 19 -10.11 4.95 9.58
C PHE A 19 -10.59 3.76 8.74
N ALA A 20 -11.44 2.88 9.31
CA ALA A 20 -11.90 1.69 8.60
C ALA A 20 -12.61 2.04 7.30
N SER A 21 -13.45 3.08 7.32
CA SER A 21 -14.15 3.56 6.13
C SER A 21 -13.16 4.11 5.11
N TRP A 22 -12.23 4.95 5.54
CA TRP A 22 -11.21 5.51 4.65
C TRP A 22 -10.34 4.42 4.03
N LYS A 23 -9.90 3.47 4.85
CA LYS A 23 -9.06 2.37 4.40
C LYS A 23 -9.72 1.60 3.25
N HIS A 24 -11.00 1.27 3.43
CA HIS A 24 -11.74 0.55 2.40
C HIS A 24 -11.88 1.38 1.11
N LYS A 25 -12.25 2.64 1.24
CA LYS A 25 -12.40 3.53 0.08
C LYS A 25 -11.08 3.73 -0.65
N MET A 26 -9.99 3.89 0.10
CA MET A 26 -8.68 4.08 -0.51
C MET A 26 -8.22 2.81 -1.23
N LYS A 27 -8.44 1.63 -0.64
CA LYS A 27 -8.16 0.37 -1.31
C LYS A 27 -8.85 0.29 -2.66
N MET A 28 -10.14 0.59 -2.71
CA MET A 28 -10.90 0.53 -3.95
C MET A 28 -10.44 1.59 -4.95
N HIS A 29 -10.07 2.76 -4.46
CA HIS A 29 -9.53 3.83 -5.30
C HIS A 29 -8.24 3.37 -6.00
N ILE A 30 -7.31 2.81 -5.24
CA ILE A 30 -6.02 2.35 -5.77
C ILE A 30 -6.22 1.17 -6.73
N LEU A 31 -7.03 0.18 -6.34
CA LEU A 31 -7.34 -0.96 -7.20
C LEU A 31 -7.95 -0.53 -8.53
N GLY A 32 -8.86 0.45 -8.49
CA GLY A 32 -9.51 0.92 -9.70
C GLY A 32 -8.59 1.68 -10.64
N HIS A 33 -7.54 2.31 -10.10
CA HIS A 33 -6.60 3.07 -10.92
C HIS A 33 -5.43 2.21 -11.40
N ASN A 34 -4.90 1.36 -10.52
CA ASN A 34 -3.71 0.58 -10.84
C ASN A 34 -3.63 -0.62 -9.90
N PRO A 35 -4.14 -1.79 -10.33
CA PRO A 35 -4.07 -2.99 -9.48
C PRO A 35 -2.64 -3.38 -9.07
N ALA A 36 -1.66 -3.12 -9.93
CA ALA A 36 -0.26 -3.41 -9.60
C ALA A 36 0.23 -2.55 -8.43
N ALA A 37 -0.25 -1.31 -8.33
CA ALA A 37 0.07 -0.43 -7.21
C ALA A 37 -0.51 -0.96 -5.90
N TRP A 38 -1.72 -1.51 -5.94
CA TRP A 38 -2.28 -2.16 -4.76
C TRP A 38 -1.43 -3.38 -4.35
N GLY A 39 -0.91 -4.13 -5.33
CA GLY A 39 0.01 -5.22 -5.08
C GLY A 39 1.26 -4.79 -4.31
N ILE A 40 1.78 -3.60 -4.60
CA ILE A 40 2.93 -3.04 -3.88
C ILE A 40 2.59 -2.80 -2.40
N ILE A 41 1.38 -2.35 -2.11
CA ILE A 41 0.93 -2.20 -0.72
C ILE A 41 0.89 -3.55 0.00
N CYS A 42 0.44 -4.59 -0.68
CA CYS A 42 0.27 -5.91 -0.07
C CYS A 42 1.61 -6.61 0.19
N VAL A 43 2.52 -6.59 -0.77
CA VAL A 43 3.74 -7.40 -0.72
C VAL A 43 5.03 -6.59 -0.76
N GLY A 44 4.94 -5.30 -1.02
CA GLY A 44 6.12 -4.45 -1.13
C GLY A 44 6.87 -4.63 -2.44
N MET A 45 7.98 -3.93 -2.56
CA MET A 45 8.89 -4.10 -3.68
C MET A 45 9.76 -5.32 -3.38
N GLN A 46 9.73 -6.30 -4.26
CA GLN A 46 10.40 -7.58 -4.04
C GLN A 46 11.57 -7.78 -4.98
N GLY A 47 12.55 -8.57 -4.51
CA GLY A 47 13.73 -8.94 -5.26
C GLY A 47 15.00 -8.37 -4.66
N GLU A 48 16.12 -8.93 -5.10
CA GLU A 48 17.45 -8.57 -4.60
C GLU A 48 17.74 -7.07 -4.70
N PHE A 49 17.24 -6.42 -5.76
CA PHE A 49 17.48 -4.99 -5.99
C PHE A 49 16.97 -4.13 -4.83
N PHE A 50 15.93 -4.61 -4.13
CA PHE A 50 15.31 -3.86 -3.04
C PHE A 50 15.67 -4.36 -1.65
N GLU A 51 16.59 -5.32 -1.54
CA GLU A 51 17.02 -5.81 -0.24
C GLU A 51 17.82 -4.76 0.50
N GLU A 52 17.47 -4.57 1.76
CA GLU A 52 18.13 -3.60 2.62
C GLU A 52 19.61 -3.98 2.81
N GLY A 53 20.48 -3.00 2.72
CA GLY A 53 21.91 -3.20 2.89
C GLY A 53 22.64 -3.71 1.67
N LYS A 54 21.92 -4.00 0.59
CA LYS A 54 22.52 -4.43 -0.67
C LYS A 54 22.46 -3.30 -1.68
N VAL A 55 23.61 -3.03 -2.32
CA VAL A 55 23.66 -2.07 -3.41
C VAL A 55 24.03 -2.87 -4.65
N PRO A 56 23.07 -3.12 -5.54
CA PRO A 56 23.36 -3.86 -6.77
C PRO A 56 24.38 -3.12 -7.63
N ASP A 57 25.28 -3.86 -8.24
CA ASP A 57 26.30 -3.31 -9.15
C ASP A 57 25.84 -3.30 -10.59
N ARG A 58 24.55 -3.36 -10.80
CA ARG A 58 23.87 -3.33 -12.09
C ARG A 58 22.75 -2.32 -12.10
N GLU A 59 22.31 -1.96 -13.27
CA GLU A 59 21.14 -1.10 -13.42
C GLU A 59 19.86 -1.88 -13.12
N ALA A 60 18.81 -1.16 -12.73
CA ALA A 60 17.50 -1.74 -12.50
C ALA A 60 16.91 -2.28 -13.80
N THR A 61 16.28 -3.45 -13.72
CA THR A 61 15.53 -4.00 -14.85
C THR A 61 14.25 -3.20 -15.08
N THR A 62 13.61 -3.44 -16.22
CA THR A 62 12.31 -2.81 -16.52
C THR A 62 11.28 -3.13 -15.44
N ASP A 63 11.25 -4.39 -14.98
CA ASP A 63 10.30 -4.79 -13.93
C ASP A 63 10.58 -4.10 -12.60
N GLU A 64 11.86 -3.95 -12.25
CA GLU A 64 12.26 -3.24 -11.03
C GLU A 64 11.89 -1.76 -11.13
N LEU A 65 12.10 -1.13 -12.28
CA LEU A 65 11.69 0.26 -12.49
C LEU A 65 10.18 0.42 -12.39
N ARG A 66 9.43 -0.56 -12.88
CA ARG A 66 7.97 -0.55 -12.77
C ARG A 66 7.51 -0.64 -11.31
N MET A 67 8.16 -1.50 -10.51
CA MET A 67 7.87 -1.57 -9.09
C MET A 67 8.16 -0.26 -8.38
N LEU A 68 9.29 0.38 -8.70
CA LEU A 68 9.62 1.70 -8.15
C LEU A 68 8.57 2.75 -8.52
N GLN A 69 8.13 2.74 -9.77
CA GLN A 69 7.11 3.68 -10.23
C GLN A 69 5.78 3.46 -9.54
N ASN A 70 5.34 2.21 -9.40
CA ASN A 70 4.11 1.87 -8.70
C ASN A 70 4.19 2.26 -7.24
N ASN A 71 5.33 2.02 -6.61
CA ASN A 71 5.55 2.42 -5.22
C ASN A 71 5.44 3.94 -5.07
N ALA A 72 6.11 4.70 -5.92
CA ALA A 72 6.07 6.16 -5.87
C ALA A 72 4.66 6.68 -6.11
N GLN A 73 3.93 6.09 -7.03
CA GLN A 73 2.54 6.47 -7.31
C GLN A 73 1.66 6.32 -6.06
N VAL A 74 1.78 5.19 -5.37
CA VAL A 74 1.01 4.96 -4.15
C VAL A 74 1.42 5.93 -3.06
N CYS A 75 2.72 6.14 -2.87
CA CYS A 75 3.18 7.10 -1.88
C CYS A 75 2.61 8.49 -2.13
N ASP A 76 2.62 8.93 -3.38
CA ASP A 76 2.04 10.21 -3.77
C ASP A 76 0.54 10.29 -3.45
N ILE A 77 -0.21 9.24 -3.80
CA ILE A 77 -1.64 9.17 -3.50
C ILE A 77 -1.87 9.27 -1.99
N LEU A 78 -1.13 8.50 -1.21
CA LEU A 78 -1.30 8.48 0.25
C LEU A 78 -0.90 9.82 0.88
N PHE A 79 0.23 10.39 0.48
CA PHE A 79 0.69 11.66 1.01
C PHE A 79 -0.34 12.78 0.80
N ASN A 80 -0.97 12.80 -0.37
CA ASN A 80 -1.96 13.83 -0.70
C ASN A 80 -3.34 13.56 -0.08
N ALA A 81 -3.57 12.35 0.41
CA ALA A 81 -4.85 11.97 1.00
C ALA A 81 -4.91 12.17 2.52
N LEU A 82 -3.78 12.42 3.17
CA LEU A 82 -3.69 12.51 4.63
C LEU A 82 -3.72 13.95 5.10
N CYS A 83 -4.41 14.20 6.22
CA CYS A 83 -4.32 15.49 6.90
C CYS A 83 -2.90 15.68 7.46
N PRO A 84 -2.49 16.93 7.78
CA PRO A 84 -1.12 17.17 8.22
C PRO A 84 -0.67 16.35 9.42
N GLU A 85 -1.54 16.12 10.39
CA GLU A 85 -1.21 15.32 11.57
C GLU A 85 -0.88 13.88 11.21
N GLU A 86 -1.66 13.29 10.30
CA GLU A 86 -1.43 11.92 9.86
C GLU A 86 -0.21 11.82 8.95
N PHE A 87 -0.06 12.78 8.05
CA PHE A 87 1.11 12.83 7.19
C PHE A 87 2.41 12.91 7.99
N ASN A 88 2.44 13.73 9.04
CA ASN A 88 3.64 13.90 9.84
C ASN A 88 4.13 12.59 10.46
N LYS A 89 3.21 11.68 10.75
CA LYS A 89 3.56 10.38 11.34
C LYS A 89 4.30 9.46 10.38
N ILE A 90 4.09 9.63 9.09
CA ILE A 90 4.66 8.75 8.06
C ILE A 90 5.55 9.49 7.06
N SER A 91 5.84 10.75 7.30
CA SER A 91 6.50 11.62 6.32
C SER A 91 7.90 11.16 5.91
N ARG A 92 8.57 10.35 6.73
CA ARG A 92 9.91 9.85 6.43
C ARG A 92 9.90 8.59 5.58
N LEU A 93 8.74 7.94 5.47
CA LEU A 93 8.64 6.66 4.79
C LEU A 93 8.54 6.86 3.28
N GLU A 94 9.22 6.01 2.54
CA GLU A 94 9.23 6.05 1.08
C GLU A 94 8.74 4.72 0.48
N ASN A 95 8.33 3.78 1.33
CA ASN A 95 7.83 2.48 0.94
C ASN A 95 6.34 2.42 1.22
N ALA A 96 5.54 2.22 0.16
CA ALA A 96 4.09 2.25 0.26
C ALA A 96 3.54 1.21 1.23
N LYS A 97 4.14 0.02 1.25
CA LYS A 97 3.74 -1.02 2.18
C LYS A 97 3.96 -0.60 3.63
N GLU A 98 5.12 -0.02 3.93
CA GLU A 98 5.41 0.47 5.28
C GLU A 98 4.46 1.60 5.69
N ILE A 99 4.15 2.52 4.78
CA ILE A 99 3.21 3.60 5.05
C ILE A 99 1.84 3.02 5.42
N TRP A 100 1.34 2.12 4.60
CA TRP A 100 0.03 1.50 4.82
C TRP A 100 -0.01 0.72 6.13
N ASP A 101 0.99 -0.15 6.34
CA ASP A 101 1.06 -0.97 7.55
C ASP A 101 1.18 -0.10 8.81
N THR A 102 1.93 1.01 8.74
CA THR A 102 2.07 1.94 9.86
C THR A 102 0.74 2.61 10.19
N LEU A 103 0.00 3.06 9.17
CA LEU A 103 -1.33 3.65 9.39
C LEU A 103 -2.28 2.64 10.01
N VAL A 104 -2.29 1.41 9.50
CA VAL A 104 -3.14 0.35 10.04
C VAL A 104 -2.78 0.07 11.50
N GLU A 105 -1.50 -0.06 11.79
CA GLU A 105 -1.04 -0.30 13.17
C GLU A 105 -1.45 0.82 14.12
N MET A 106 -1.29 2.07 13.71
CA MET A 106 -1.64 3.21 14.54
C MET A 106 -3.13 3.31 14.84
N HIS A 107 -3.97 2.92 13.90
CA HIS A 107 -5.42 3.09 14.02
C HIS A 107 -6.17 1.81 14.39
N GLU A 108 -5.63 0.64 14.09
CA GLU A 108 -6.29 -0.64 14.37
C GLU A 108 -5.47 -1.56 15.28
N GLY A 109 -4.18 -1.29 15.43
CA GLY A 109 -3.29 -2.08 16.26
C GLY A 109 -2.63 -3.24 15.51
N THR A 110 -1.55 -3.74 16.09
CA THR A 110 -0.72 -4.79 15.48
C THR A 110 -1.48 -6.10 15.27
N GLU A 111 -2.39 -6.45 16.18
CA GLU A 111 -3.16 -7.68 16.07
C GLU A 111 -4.05 -7.70 14.83
N SER A 112 -4.63 -6.56 14.47
CA SER A 112 -5.46 -6.44 13.28
C SER A 112 -4.67 -6.76 12.02
N ILE A 113 -3.42 -6.30 11.94
CA ILE A 113 -2.53 -6.61 10.81
C ILE A 113 -2.27 -8.12 10.74
N LYS A 114 -1.95 -8.73 11.87
CA LYS A 114 -1.68 -10.17 11.93
C LYS A 114 -2.89 -10.99 11.54
N GLU A 115 -4.07 -10.63 12.02
CA GLU A 115 -5.31 -11.31 11.67
C GLU A 115 -5.60 -11.23 10.19
N SER A 116 -5.44 -10.05 9.60
CA SER A 116 -5.67 -9.87 8.16
C SER A 116 -4.72 -10.72 7.33
N LYS A 117 -3.45 -10.79 7.72
CA LYS A 117 -2.46 -11.60 7.02
C LYS A 117 -2.74 -13.10 7.19
N LEU A 118 -3.14 -13.50 8.39
CA LEU A 118 -3.50 -14.89 8.65
C LEU A 118 -4.74 -15.31 7.84
N ASP A 119 -5.74 -14.45 7.76
CA ASP A 119 -6.94 -14.71 6.98
C ASP A 119 -6.61 -14.93 5.51
N VAL A 120 -5.73 -14.13 4.95
CA VAL A 120 -5.30 -14.28 3.56
C VAL A 120 -4.58 -15.61 3.37
N LEU A 121 -3.65 -15.94 4.28
CA LEU A 121 -2.92 -17.21 4.22
C LEU A 121 -3.86 -18.40 4.37
N GLN A 122 -4.82 -18.32 5.29
CA GLN A 122 -5.79 -19.37 5.51
C GLN A 122 -6.65 -19.60 4.26
N SER A 123 -7.11 -18.52 3.64
CA SER A 123 -7.87 -18.58 2.39
C SER A 123 -7.07 -19.26 1.28
N GLN A 124 -5.79 -18.93 1.18
CA GLN A 124 -4.91 -19.55 0.18
C GLN A 124 -4.71 -21.03 0.43
N LEU A 125 -4.54 -21.41 1.71
CA LEU A 125 -4.40 -22.82 2.09
C LEU A 125 -5.66 -23.60 1.80
N ASP A 126 -6.82 -23.05 2.15
CA ASP A 126 -8.12 -23.70 1.89
C ASP A 126 -8.34 -23.89 0.40
N LYS A 127 -8.01 -22.89 -0.40
CA LYS A 127 -8.10 -22.96 -1.84
C LYS A 127 -7.17 -24.05 -2.39
N PHE A 128 -5.96 -24.11 -1.88
CA PHE A 128 -4.99 -25.13 -2.28
C PHE A 128 -5.48 -26.53 -1.96
N LYS A 129 -6.02 -26.74 -0.77
CA LYS A 129 -6.58 -28.04 -0.36
C LYS A 129 -7.74 -28.47 -1.26
N ASN A 130 -8.61 -27.53 -1.60
CA ASN A 130 -9.77 -27.81 -2.43
C ASN A 130 -9.40 -28.10 -3.88
N GLU A 131 -8.35 -27.49 -4.38
CA GLU A 131 -7.90 -27.67 -5.76
C GLU A 131 -6.97 -28.87 -5.93
N GLY A 132 -6.29 -29.28 -4.87
CA GLY A 132 -5.26 -30.29 -4.95
C GLY A 132 -5.75 -31.73 -4.88
N TRP A 133 -6.93 -31.93 -4.41
CA TRP A 133 -7.41 -33.29 -4.08
C TRP A 133 -8.91 -33.46 -4.18
#